data_8114fa9341a4137240658d86a254bdeb
#
_entry.id   8114fa9341a4137240658d86a254bdeb
#
_cell.length_a   1.000
_cell.length_b   1.000
_cell.length_c   1.000
_cell.angle_alpha   90.00
_cell.angle_beta   90.00
_cell.angle_gamma   90.00
#
_symmetry.space_group_name_H-M   'P 1'
#
loop_
_entity.id
_entity.type
_entity.pdbx_description
1 polymer ?
#
loop_
_entity_poly.entity_id
_entity_poly.type
_entity_poly.pdbx_seq_one_letter_code
_entity_poly.pdbx_strand_id
1 'polypeptide(L)' 'IDDTPSAEDVLITEQNLSNLLRQIKQLKPHYQQVIQMRYFQELSYQEIANKTNEPLNNVKIKLLRAKKLLAEIIANEGEY' A
#
# COMPACT_ATOMS: atom_id res chain seq x y z
N ILE A 1 9.84 6.16 12.94
CA ILE A 1 9.81 5.33 11.77
C ILE A 1 10.84 5.76 10.78
N ASP A 2 11.45 4.78 10.28
CA ASP A 2 12.48 4.97 9.28
C ASP A 2 11.86 5.28 7.93
N ASP A 3 12.31 6.37 7.31
CA ASP A 3 11.81 6.74 6.00
C ASP A 3 12.64 6.13 4.87
N THR A 4 13.60 5.30 5.23
CA THR A 4 14.42 4.64 4.23
C THR A 4 13.56 3.75 3.35
N PRO A 5 13.67 3.87 2.03
CA PRO A 5 12.90 3.01 1.13
C PRO A 5 13.23 1.54 1.35
N SER A 6 12.20 0.73 1.35
CA SER A 6 12.34 -0.72 1.48
C SER A 6 12.07 -1.38 0.14
N ALA A 7 12.29 -2.69 0.08
CA ALA A 7 11.98 -3.43 -1.14
C ALA A 7 10.51 -3.28 -1.51
N GLU A 8 9.65 -3.27 -0.51
CA GLU A 8 8.22 -3.10 -0.75
C GLU A 8 7.91 -1.74 -1.34
N ASP A 9 8.60 -0.70 -0.86
CA ASP A 9 8.39 0.63 -1.40
C ASP A 9 8.84 0.74 -2.83
N VAL A 10 9.92 0.05 -3.17
CA VAL A 10 10.41 0.05 -4.55
C VAL A 10 9.41 -0.63 -5.47
N LEU A 11 8.73 -1.66 -4.99
CA LEU A 11 7.74 -2.36 -5.79
C LEU A 11 6.51 -1.50 -6.06
N ILE A 12 6.18 -0.59 -5.16
CA ILE A 12 5.01 0.26 -5.31
C ILE A 12 5.47 1.63 -5.81
N THR A 13 5.69 1.70 -7.11
CA THR A 13 6.06 2.93 -7.77
C THR A 13 4.96 3.32 -8.74
N GLU A 14 5.02 4.56 -9.23
CA GLU A 14 4.02 5.03 -10.16
C GLU A 14 3.94 4.15 -11.40
N GLN A 15 5.08 3.68 -11.88
CA GLN A 15 5.09 2.83 -13.05
C GLN A 15 4.45 1.48 -12.77
N ASN A 16 4.56 1.00 -11.54
CA ASN A 16 4.05 -0.31 -11.18
C ASN A 16 2.60 -0.31 -10.74
N LEU A 17 2.08 0.85 -10.35
CA LEU A 17 0.73 0.91 -9.79
C LEU A 17 -0.31 0.35 -10.75
N SER A 18 -0.22 0.70 -12.02
CA SER A 18 -1.17 0.19 -13.01
C SER A 18 -1.09 -1.32 -13.11
N ASN A 19 0.12 -1.84 -13.12
CA ASN A 19 0.34 -3.27 -13.23
C ASN A 19 -0.05 -3.99 -11.95
N LEU A 20 -0.06 -3.28 -10.83
CA LEU A 20 -0.35 -3.87 -9.53
C LEU A 20 -1.82 -3.86 -9.19
N LEU A 21 -2.66 -3.24 -10.01
CA LEU A 21 -4.09 -3.15 -9.70
C LEU A 21 -4.71 -4.52 -9.44
N ARG A 22 -4.33 -5.51 -10.24
CA ARG A 22 -4.87 -6.85 -10.06
C ARG A 22 -4.45 -7.44 -8.72
N GLN A 23 -3.18 -7.25 -8.37
CA GLN A 23 -2.66 -7.76 -7.11
C GLN A 23 -3.27 -7.02 -5.93
N ILE A 24 -3.47 -5.72 -6.09
CA ILE A 24 -4.08 -4.91 -5.03
C ILE A 24 -5.47 -5.42 -4.71
N LYS A 25 -6.21 -5.83 -5.73
CA LYS A 25 -7.57 -6.32 -5.54
C LYS A 25 -7.63 -7.62 -4.75
N GLN A 26 -6.52 -8.31 -4.60
CA GLN A 26 -6.47 -9.52 -3.79
C GLN A 26 -6.33 -9.21 -2.31
N LEU A 27 -6.04 -7.98 -1.97
CA LEU A 27 -5.95 -7.57 -0.57
C LEU A 27 -7.34 -7.41 0.02
N LYS A 28 -7.40 -7.45 1.36
CA LYS A 28 -8.66 -7.16 2.04
C LYS A 28 -9.07 -5.72 1.75
N PRO A 29 -10.39 -5.44 1.77
CA PRO A 29 -10.87 -4.10 1.39
C PRO A 29 -10.21 -2.95 2.13
N HIS A 30 -9.96 -3.09 3.42
CA HIS A 30 -9.36 -2.00 4.18
C HIS A 30 -7.91 -1.74 3.78
N TYR A 31 -7.21 -2.78 3.34
CA TYR A 31 -5.85 -2.60 2.81
C TYR A 31 -5.89 -1.99 1.43
N GLN A 32 -6.83 -2.41 0.59
CA GLN A 32 -6.99 -1.82 -0.74
C GLN A 32 -7.24 -0.33 -0.62
N GLN A 33 -8.09 0.05 0.33
CA GLN A 33 -8.47 1.44 0.51
C GLN A 33 -7.27 2.33 0.81
N VAL A 34 -6.44 1.92 1.76
CA VAL A 34 -5.30 2.77 2.14
C VAL A 34 -4.26 2.82 1.04
N ILE A 35 -4.06 1.71 0.32
CA ILE A 35 -3.13 1.70 -0.81
C ILE A 35 -3.61 2.66 -1.89
N GLN A 36 -4.89 2.61 -2.24
CA GLN A 36 -5.43 3.49 -3.26
C GLN A 36 -5.36 4.94 -2.85
N MET A 37 -5.66 5.23 -1.59
CA MET A 37 -5.59 6.60 -1.10
C MET A 37 -4.17 7.14 -1.13
N ARG A 38 -3.21 6.32 -0.76
CA ARG A 38 -1.82 6.79 -0.66
C ARG A 38 -1.17 6.93 -2.02
N TYR A 39 -1.36 5.94 -2.90
CA TYR A 39 -0.60 5.88 -4.14
C TYR A 39 -1.36 6.35 -5.36
N PHE A 40 -2.67 6.19 -5.38
CA PHE A 40 -3.47 6.62 -6.52
C PHE A 40 -4.00 8.02 -6.33
N GLN A 41 -4.46 8.34 -5.13
CA GLN A 41 -4.99 9.66 -4.83
C GLN A 41 -3.92 10.59 -4.25
N GLU A 42 -2.76 10.05 -3.93
CA GLU A 42 -1.60 10.79 -3.44
C GLU A 42 -1.90 11.57 -2.18
N LEU A 43 -2.70 10.98 -1.30
CA LEU A 43 -3.03 11.60 -0.03
C LEU A 43 -1.89 11.41 0.97
N SER A 44 -1.73 12.38 1.87
CA SER A 44 -0.79 12.23 2.97
C SER A 44 -1.36 11.26 3.99
N TYR A 45 -0.50 10.79 4.88
CA TYR A 45 -0.95 9.90 5.96
C TYR A 45 -2.02 10.59 6.81
N GLN A 46 -1.84 11.86 7.08
CA GLN A 46 -2.82 12.60 7.87
C GLN A 46 -4.15 12.72 7.15
N GLU A 47 -4.11 12.95 5.85
CA GLU A 47 -5.34 13.03 5.07
C GLU A 47 -6.06 11.68 5.05
N ILE A 48 -5.31 10.60 4.94
CA ILE A 48 -5.92 9.27 4.99
C ILE A 48 -6.54 9.03 6.36
N ALA A 49 -5.84 9.41 7.43
CA ALA A 49 -6.35 9.25 8.78
C ALA A 49 -7.66 10.01 8.95
N ASN A 50 -7.73 11.23 8.42
CA ASN A 50 -8.94 12.02 8.50
C ASN A 50 -10.10 11.39 7.72
N LYS A 51 -9.80 10.89 6.53
CA LYS A 51 -10.84 10.29 5.69
C LYS A 51 -11.35 8.96 6.23
N THR A 52 -10.47 8.18 6.83
CA THR A 52 -10.86 6.88 7.37
C THR A 52 -11.28 6.98 8.82
N ASN A 53 -11.14 8.15 9.42
CA ASN A 53 -11.50 8.38 10.80
C ASN A 53 -10.71 7.44 11.74
N GLU A 54 -9.42 7.32 11.46
CA GLU A 54 -8.53 6.47 12.23
C GLU A 54 -7.32 7.25 12.72
N PRO A 55 -6.69 6.80 13.81
CA PRO A 55 -5.45 7.43 14.26
C PRO A 55 -4.34 7.32 13.22
N LEU A 56 -3.47 8.30 13.20
CA LEU A 56 -2.37 8.31 12.23
C LEU A 56 -1.52 7.06 12.32
N ASN A 57 -1.25 6.58 13.52
CA ASN A 57 -0.45 5.36 13.69
C ASN A 57 -1.10 4.15 13.04
N ASN A 58 -2.42 4.07 13.11
CA ASN A 58 -3.14 2.96 12.48
C ASN A 58 -2.97 2.99 10.97
N VAL A 59 -3.00 4.19 10.39
CA VAL A 59 -2.81 4.33 8.95
C VAL A 59 -1.42 3.87 8.55
N LYS A 60 -0.41 4.28 9.31
CA LYS A 60 0.97 3.88 9.02
C LYS A 60 1.14 2.37 9.10
N ILE A 61 0.60 1.77 10.14
CA ILE A 61 0.70 0.32 10.32
C ILE A 61 -0.05 -0.40 9.21
N LYS A 62 -1.23 0.08 8.87
CA LYS A 62 -2.04 -0.54 7.84
C LYS A 62 -1.34 -0.48 6.49
N LEU A 63 -0.74 0.65 6.17
CA LEU A 63 0.00 0.79 4.92
C LEU A 63 1.22 -0.13 4.88
N LEU A 64 1.92 -0.23 6.00
CA LEU A 64 3.08 -1.10 6.07
C LEU A 64 2.68 -2.55 5.82
N ARG A 65 1.61 -3.00 6.46
CA ARG A 65 1.12 -4.35 6.29
C ARG A 65 0.61 -4.60 4.88
N ALA A 66 -0.09 -3.61 4.33
CA ALA A 66 -0.63 -3.73 2.98
C ALA A 66 0.50 -3.87 1.96
N LYS A 67 1.54 -3.07 2.09
CA LYS A 67 2.68 -3.14 1.19
C LYS A 67 3.38 -4.49 1.32
N LYS A 68 3.52 -4.99 2.52
CA LYS A 68 4.16 -6.28 2.74
C LYS A 68 3.36 -7.41 2.10
N LEU A 69 2.05 -7.40 2.30
CA LEU A 69 1.19 -8.41 1.70
C LEU A 69 1.23 -8.32 0.18
N LEU A 70 1.24 -7.11 -0.34
CA LEU A 70 1.30 -6.90 -1.78
C LEU A 70 2.61 -7.44 -2.35
N ALA A 71 3.71 -7.21 -1.66
CA ALA A 71 5.01 -7.71 -2.10
C ALA A 71 5.01 -9.23 -2.13
N GLU A 72 4.37 -9.87 -1.16
CA GLU A 72 4.27 -11.32 -1.14
C GLU A 72 3.45 -11.85 -2.31
N ILE A 73 2.36 -11.18 -2.63
CA ILE A 73 1.54 -11.57 -3.77
C ILE A 73 2.33 -11.46 -5.07
N ILE A 74 3.05 -10.37 -5.23
CA ILE A 74 3.86 -10.15 -6.43
C ILE A 74 4.95 -11.20 -6.53
N ALA A 75 5.61 -11.49 -5.43
CA ALA A 75 6.67 -12.49 -5.43
C ALA A 75 6.15 -13.86 -5.82
N ASN A 76 4.97 -14.23 -5.30
CA ASN A 76 4.37 -15.51 -5.62
C ASN A 76 3.99 -15.60 -7.09
N GLU A 77 3.47 -14.52 -7.65
CA GLU A 77 3.07 -14.52 -9.05
C GLU A 77 4.25 -14.39 -9.99
N GLY A 78 5.33 -13.82 -9.51
CA GLY A 78 6.50 -13.63 -10.35
C GLY A 78 7.43 -14.82 -10.41
N GLU A 79 7.17 -15.84 -9.64
CA GLU A 79 7.99 -17.05 -9.61
C GLU A 79 7.45 -18.09 -10.57
N TYR A 80 8.19 -18.30 -11.62
CA TYR A 80 7.81 -19.30 -12.60
C TYR A 80 8.99 -20.16 -12.96
#